data_1365f927a3d5a674e0e2285a736e207c
#
_entry.id   1365f927a3d5a674e0e2285a736e207c
#
_cell.length_a   1.000
_cell.length_b   1.000
_cell.length_c   1.000
_cell.angle_alpha   90.00
_cell.angle_beta   90.00
_cell.angle_gamma   90.00
#
_symmetry.space_group_name_H-M   'P 1'
#
loop_
_entity.id
_entity.type
_entity.pdbx_description
1 polymer ?
#
loop_
_entity_poly.entity_id
_entity_poly.type
_entity_poly.pdbx_seq_one_letter_code
_entity_poly.pdbx_strand_id
1 'polypeptide(L)'
;MDKNRSVVKIAAYKGERKKEMKKIGFIGVGIMGKSMVRNLMKAGYELHIYARTKAKVEDVIGEGAIFHETISECVKDCEAVITIVGFPQDVEEVYFDSGNILDSAKKGAYLIDMTTTSPQIAEKLYEEGTKRGFHVLDAPVTGGDTGAREGTLSILVGGDKSDYTNCHELFEAMGTNINYE
;
A
#
# COMPACT_ATOMS: atom_id res chain seq x y z
N MET A 1 49.30 24.41 13.73
CA MET A 1 48.11 24.91 13.11
C MET A 1 47.40 23.76 12.41
N ASP A 2 46.37 23.35 13.01
CA ASP A 2 45.75 22.04 12.82
C ASP A 2 44.66 22.12 11.74
N LYS A 3 44.98 21.59 10.55
CA LYS A 3 44.05 21.52 9.42
C LYS A 3 43.44 20.12 9.24
N ASN A 4 43.37 19.32 10.28
CA ASN A 4 42.97 17.92 10.17
C ASN A 4 41.76 17.53 11.05
N ARG A 5 40.76 18.41 11.22
CA ARG A 5 39.56 18.10 12.01
C ARG A 5 38.24 18.06 11.25
N SER A 6 38.26 18.14 9.91
CA SER A 6 37.01 18.26 9.14
C SER A 6 36.68 17.07 8.25
N VAL A 7 37.47 16.01 8.21
CA VAL A 7 37.27 14.90 7.24
C VAL A 7 36.73 13.60 7.86
N VAL A 8 36.55 13.53 9.18
CA VAL A 8 36.18 12.26 9.86
C VAL A 8 34.70 12.15 10.20
N LYS A 9 33.83 13.07 9.80
CA LYS A 9 32.38 13.01 10.13
C LYS A 9 31.44 12.70 8.99
N ILE A 10 31.90 12.33 7.81
CA ILE A 10 31.04 11.99 6.67
C ILE A 10 30.97 10.47 6.40
N ALA A 11 31.74 9.64 7.10
CA ALA A 11 31.79 8.19 6.87
C ALA A 11 30.89 7.34 7.78
N ALA A 12 30.06 7.93 8.64
CA ALA A 12 29.28 7.19 9.64
C ALA A 12 27.75 7.24 9.41
N TYR A 13 27.28 7.63 8.24
CA TYR A 13 25.87 7.52 7.85
C TYR A 13 25.71 6.70 6.56
N LYS A 14 26.30 5.51 6.53
CA LYS A 14 25.71 4.42 5.75
C LYS A 14 24.64 3.79 6.62
N GLY A 15 23.60 4.57 6.88
CA GLY A 15 22.35 4.07 7.40
C GLY A 15 21.88 2.94 6.48
N GLU A 16 21.32 1.91 7.06
CA GLU A 16 20.65 0.82 6.39
C GLU A 16 19.95 1.34 5.15
N ARG A 17 20.28 0.79 3.98
CA ARG A 17 19.58 1.17 2.74
C ARG A 17 18.13 0.86 2.98
N LYS A 18 17.28 1.90 3.02
CA LYS A 18 15.83 1.78 3.03
C LYS A 18 15.49 0.74 1.97
N LYS A 19 14.90 -0.38 2.38
CA LYS A 19 14.53 -1.45 1.45
C LYS A 19 13.52 -0.87 0.47
N GLU A 20 13.94 -0.66 -0.75
CA GLU A 20 13.14 -0.03 -1.79
C GLU A 20 11.95 -0.92 -2.11
N MET A 21 10.73 -0.40 -1.89
CA MET A 21 9.51 -1.09 -2.30
C MET A 21 9.38 -1.03 -3.81
N LYS A 22 9.19 -2.18 -4.46
CA LYS A 22 9.05 -2.28 -5.92
C LYS A 22 7.72 -2.89 -6.32
N LYS A 23 7.33 -3.97 -5.66
CA LYS A 23 6.13 -4.75 -5.99
C LYS A 23 5.00 -4.43 -5.04
N ILE A 24 3.92 -3.94 -5.59
CA ILE A 24 2.72 -3.56 -4.86
C ILE A 24 1.56 -4.46 -5.30
N GLY A 25 0.95 -5.15 -4.35
CA GLY A 25 -0.33 -5.83 -4.56
C GLY A 25 -1.46 -4.83 -4.39
N PHE A 26 -2.43 -4.85 -5.29
CA PHE A 26 -3.57 -3.93 -5.23
C PHE A 26 -4.88 -4.69 -5.40
N ILE A 27 -5.74 -4.60 -4.41
CA ILE A 27 -7.04 -5.26 -4.35
C ILE A 27 -8.13 -4.21 -4.24
N GLY A 28 -9.12 -4.31 -5.13
CA GLY A 28 -10.16 -3.30 -5.24
C GLY A 28 -9.93 -2.36 -6.42
N VAL A 29 -9.78 -2.93 -7.61
CA VAL A 29 -9.51 -2.20 -8.86
C VAL A 29 -10.83 -1.73 -9.49
N GLY A 30 -11.59 -0.94 -8.74
CA GLY A 30 -12.76 -0.22 -9.21
C GLY A 30 -12.39 1.11 -9.84
N ILE A 31 -13.33 2.05 -9.92
CA ILE A 31 -13.10 3.37 -10.57
C ILE A 31 -11.95 4.12 -9.92
N MET A 32 -11.96 4.28 -8.61
CA MET A 32 -10.87 4.93 -7.89
C MET A 32 -9.60 4.08 -7.92
N GLY A 33 -9.71 2.79 -7.67
CA GLY A 33 -8.59 1.86 -7.64
C GLY A 33 -7.79 1.83 -8.94
N LYS A 34 -8.44 1.87 -10.09
CA LYS A 34 -7.74 1.95 -11.39
C LYS A 34 -6.87 3.19 -11.52
N SER A 35 -7.39 4.34 -11.12
CA SER A 35 -6.64 5.60 -11.15
C SER A 35 -5.45 5.55 -10.18
N MET A 36 -5.63 4.97 -9.00
CA MET A 36 -4.57 4.80 -8.02
C MET A 36 -3.48 3.84 -8.54
N VAL A 37 -3.87 2.73 -9.16
CA VAL A 37 -2.95 1.80 -9.85
C VAL A 37 -2.14 2.52 -10.93
N ARG A 38 -2.78 3.32 -11.76
CA ARG A 38 -2.11 4.11 -12.81
C ARG A 38 -1.09 5.08 -12.24
N ASN A 39 -1.43 5.78 -11.18
CA ASN A 39 -0.53 6.73 -10.53
C ASN A 39 0.68 6.03 -9.88
N LEU A 40 0.48 4.87 -9.28
CA LEU A 40 1.56 4.06 -8.74
C LEU A 40 2.48 3.53 -9.85
N MET A 41 1.93 3.08 -10.97
CA MET A 41 2.75 2.69 -12.13
C MET A 41 3.57 3.86 -12.69
N LYS A 42 2.98 5.05 -12.77
CA LYS A 42 3.71 6.27 -13.18
C LYS A 42 4.88 6.59 -12.24
N ALA A 43 4.73 6.31 -10.95
CA ALA A 43 5.78 6.50 -9.96
C ALA A 43 6.87 5.42 -10.02
N GLY A 44 6.74 4.41 -10.88
CA GLY A 44 7.74 3.38 -11.11
C GLY A 44 7.53 2.07 -10.36
N TYR A 45 6.40 1.90 -9.69
CA TYR A 45 6.09 0.64 -9.01
C TYR A 45 5.58 -0.43 -9.98
N GLU A 46 5.87 -1.68 -9.67
CA GLU A 46 5.30 -2.86 -10.35
C GLU A 46 4.00 -3.23 -9.65
N LEU A 47 2.89 -3.15 -10.37
CA LEU A 47 1.56 -3.39 -9.83
C LEU A 47 1.06 -4.79 -10.13
N HIS A 48 0.82 -5.56 -9.07
CA HIS A 48 0.13 -6.84 -9.08
C HIS A 48 -1.31 -6.60 -8.65
N ILE A 49 -2.27 -6.94 -9.48
CA ILE A 49 -3.68 -6.67 -9.23
C ILE A 49 -4.51 -7.95 -9.18
N TYR A 50 -5.54 -7.92 -8.36
CA TYR A 50 -6.61 -8.88 -8.33
C TYR A 50 -7.95 -8.19 -8.51
N ALA A 51 -8.82 -8.77 -9.30
CA ALA A 51 -10.22 -8.38 -9.43
C ALA A 51 -11.08 -9.62 -9.65
N ARG A 52 -12.32 -9.60 -9.14
CA ARG A 52 -13.27 -10.70 -9.31
C ARG A 52 -13.59 -10.98 -10.78
N THR A 53 -13.60 -9.93 -11.60
CA THR A 53 -13.91 -10.02 -13.04
C THR A 53 -12.77 -9.40 -13.84
N LYS A 54 -11.96 -10.24 -14.48
CA LYS A 54 -10.80 -9.82 -15.29
C LYS A 54 -11.20 -8.83 -16.39
N ALA A 55 -12.33 -9.04 -17.05
CA ALA A 55 -12.81 -8.18 -18.13
C ALA A 55 -12.95 -6.70 -17.71
N LYS A 56 -13.21 -6.42 -16.44
CA LYS A 56 -13.35 -5.06 -15.93
C LYS A 56 -12.03 -4.32 -15.75
N VAL A 57 -10.90 -5.02 -15.78
CA VAL A 57 -9.56 -4.46 -15.53
C VAL A 57 -8.59 -4.66 -16.69
N GLU A 58 -9.09 -5.10 -17.85
CA GLU A 58 -8.26 -5.32 -19.04
C GLU A 58 -7.53 -4.06 -19.52
N ASP A 59 -8.11 -2.90 -19.31
CA ASP A 59 -7.48 -1.61 -19.62
C ASP A 59 -6.18 -1.42 -18.83
N VAL A 60 -6.19 -1.57 -17.51
CA VAL A 60 -4.98 -1.44 -16.69
C VAL A 60 -3.98 -2.58 -16.90
N ILE A 61 -4.46 -3.77 -17.23
CA ILE A 61 -3.59 -4.90 -17.65
C ILE A 61 -2.83 -4.51 -18.92
N GLY A 62 -3.52 -3.98 -19.90
CA GLY A 62 -2.91 -3.50 -21.16
C GLY A 62 -1.92 -2.35 -20.95
N GLU A 63 -2.07 -1.60 -19.86
CA GLU A 63 -1.19 -0.49 -19.47
C GLU A 63 0.04 -0.95 -18.66
N GLY A 64 0.10 -2.21 -18.24
CA GLY A 64 1.26 -2.79 -17.56
C GLY A 64 1.00 -3.43 -16.21
N ALA A 65 -0.22 -3.39 -15.67
CA ALA A 65 -0.56 -4.10 -14.44
C ALA A 65 -0.55 -5.62 -14.65
N ILE A 66 -0.04 -6.34 -13.67
CA ILE A 66 0.06 -7.81 -13.70
C ILE A 66 -1.15 -8.41 -12.98
N PHE A 67 -2.02 -9.06 -13.73
CA PHE A 67 -3.23 -9.66 -13.20
C PHE A 67 -2.97 -11.04 -12.59
N HIS A 68 -3.63 -11.30 -11.47
CA HIS A 68 -3.67 -12.61 -10.81
C HIS A 68 -5.10 -13.06 -10.60
N GLU A 69 -5.35 -14.35 -10.72
CA GLU A 69 -6.68 -14.93 -10.58
C GLU A 69 -7.12 -15.15 -9.13
N THR A 70 -6.16 -15.12 -8.19
CA THR A 70 -6.42 -15.25 -6.76
C THR A 70 -5.73 -14.14 -5.97
N ILE A 71 -6.28 -13.81 -4.82
CA ILE A 71 -5.65 -12.86 -3.87
C ILE A 71 -4.30 -13.41 -3.42
N SER A 72 -4.22 -14.70 -3.12
CA SER A 72 -2.98 -15.37 -2.70
C SER A 72 -1.84 -15.15 -3.70
N GLU A 73 -2.08 -15.39 -4.97
CA GLU A 73 -1.06 -15.19 -6.01
C GLU A 73 -0.68 -13.71 -6.19
N CYS A 74 -1.67 -12.82 -6.03
CA CYS A 74 -1.46 -11.38 -6.16
C CYS A 74 -0.50 -10.84 -5.10
N VAL A 75 -0.61 -11.29 -3.87
CA VAL A 75 0.07 -10.64 -2.73
C VAL A 75 1.35 -11.32 -2.27
N LYS A 76 1.58 -12.58 -2.62
CA LYS A 76 2.64 -13.43 -2.05
C LYS A 76 4.07 -12.88 -2.16
N ASP A 77 4.36 -12.08 -3.18
CA ASP A 77 5.71 -11.57 -3.45
C ASP A 77 5.79 -10.04 -3.33
N CYS A 78 4.74 -9.39 -2.85
CA CYS A 78 4.66 -7.93 -2.77
C CYS A 78 5.18 -7.38 -1.44
N GLU A 79 5.96 -6.32 -1.49
CA GLU A 79 6.46 -5.62 -0.30
C GLU A 79 5.36 -4.84 0.40
N ALA A 80 4.37 -4.37 -0.35
CA ALA A 80 3.17 -3.73 0.19
C ALA A 80 1.92 -4.24 -0.52
N VAL A 81 0.82 -4.29 0.21
CA VAL A 81 -0.51 -4.63 -0.29
C VAL A 81 -1.45 -3.48 0.05
N ILE A 82 -2.07 -2.91 -0.97
CA ILE A 82 -3.05 -1.83 -0.84
C ILE A 82 -4.43 -2.39 -1.13
N THR A 83 -5.39 -2.06 -0.29
CA THR A 83 -6.79 -2.42 -0.48
C THR A 83 -7.66 -1.18 -0.48
N ILE A 84 -8.58 -1.11 -1.43
CA ILE A 84 -9.68 -0.15 -1.45
C ILE A 84 -10.91 -0.85 -2.02
N VAL A 85 -11.79 -1.29 -1.13
CA VAL A 85 -12.96 -2.11 -1.47
C VAL A 85 -14.26 -1.39 -1.10
N GLY A 86 -15.41 -1.93 -1.48
CA GLY A 86 -16.68 -1.22 -1.41
C GLY A 86 -17.25 -1.06 0.00
N PHE A 87 -17.13 -2.09 0.83
CA PHE A 87 -17.79 -2.14 2.14
C PHE A 87 -16.89 -2.75 3.21
N PRO A 88 -17.18 -2.50 4.51
CA PRO A 88 -16.44 -3.12 5.62
C PRO A 88 -16.37 -4.66 5.56
N GLN A 89 -17.45 -5.31 5.13
CA GLN A 89 -17.47 -6.77 4.96
C GLN A 89 -16.47 -7.25 3.92
N ASP A 90 -16.24 -6.46 2.88
CA ASP A 90 -15.26 -6.77 1.83
C ASP A 90 -13.85 -6.69 2.39
N VAL A 91 -13.58 -5.76 3.31
CA VAL A 91 -12.29 -5.69 4.02
C VAL A 91 -12.07 -6.97 4.83
N GLU A 92 -13.05 -7.40 5.60
CA GLU A 92 -12.94 -8.66 6.35
C GLU A 92 -12.68 -9.86 5.43
N GLU A 93 -13.41 -9.97 4.33
CA GLU A 93 -13.23 -11.05 3.36
C GLU A 93 -11.81 -11.09 2.78
N VAL A 94 -11.33 -9.98 2.24
CA VAL A 94 -10.03 -9.95 1.56
C VAL A 94 -8.85 -10.16 2.51
N TYR A 95 -8.96 -9.78 3.76
CA TYR A 95 -7.89 -9.95 4.75
C TYR A 95 -7.98 -11.26 5.52
N PHE A 96 -9.16 -11.62 6.01
CA PHE A 96 -9.32 -12.68 7.03
C PHE A 96 -9.79 -14.01 6.47
N ASP A 97 -10.43 -14.07 5.30
CA ASP A 97 -10.86 -15.36 4.75
C ASP A 97 -9.65 -16.25 4.45
N SER A 98 -9.86 -17.56 4.59
CA SER A 98 -8.80 -18.56 4.40
C SER A 98 -8.12 -18.41 3.04
N GLY A 99 -6.80 -18.39 3.03
CA GLY A 99 -5.99 -18.24 1.84
C GLY A 99 -5.89 -16.82 1.29
N ASN A 100 -6.51 -15.84 1.93
CA ASN A 100 -6.46 -14.44 1.50
C ASN A 100 -5.24 -13.69 2.07
N ILE A 101 -5.31 -12.37 2.23
CA ILE A 101 -4.11 -11.54 2.46
C ILE A 101 -3.30 -11.97 3.68
N LEU A 102 -3.93 -12.14 4.86
CA LEU A 102 -3.21 -12.48 6.08
C LEU A 102 -2.55 -13.86 6.04
N ASP A 103 -3.11 -14.79 5.28
CA ASP A 103 -2.52 -16.13 5.12
C ASP A 103 -1.43 -16.18 4.05
N SER A 104 -1.44 -15.26 3.09
CA SER A 104 -0.68 -15.39 1.84
C SER A 104 0.35 -14.30 1.60
N ALA A 105 0.21 -13.13 2.23
CA ALA A 105 1.13 -12.03 2.02
C ALA A 105 2.55 -12.37 2.44
N LYS A 106 3.51 -11.76 1.78
CA LYS A 106 4.93 -11.91 2.09
C LYS A 106 5.21 -11.47 3.52
N LYS A 107 5.92 -12.29 4.27
CA LYS A 107 6.29 -11.98 5.66
C LYS A 107 6.96 -10.61 5.76
N GLY A 108 6.48 -9.78 6.68
CA GLY A 108 6.97 -8.42 6.87
C GLY A 108 6.43 -7.42 5.86
N ALA A 109 5.45 -7.78 5.03
CA ALA A 109 4.82 -6.86 4.11
C ALA A 109 4.05 -5.75 4.84
N TYR A 110 3.93 -4.60 4.16
CA TYR A 110 3.07 -3.50 4.59
C TYR A 110 1.65 -3.74 4.06
N LEU A 111 0.69 -3.79 4.96
CA LEU A 111 -0.73 -3.93 4.63
C LEU A 111 -1.41 -2.58 4.85
N ILE A 112 -1.91 -2.00 3.77
CA ILE A 112 -2.43 -0.62 3.77
C ILE A 112 -3.89 -0.66 3.30
N ASP A 113 -4.82 -0.51 4.24
CA ASP A 113 -6.24 -0.42 3.88
C ASP A 113 -6.64 1.04 3.69
N MET A 114 -6.99 1.39 2.46
CA MET A 114 -7.42 2.73 2.06
C MET A 114 -8.94 2.84 1.94
N THR A 115 -9.66 1.79 2.34
CA THR A 115 -11.12 1.79 2.42
C THR A 115 -11.59 2.64 3.58
N THR A 116 -12.70 3.36 3.40
CA THR A 116 -13.42 3.92 4.54
C THR A 116 -14.12 2.78 5.27
N THR A 117 -13.49 2.29 6.34
CA THR A 117 -13.97 1.14 7.10
C THR A 117 -14.39 1.51 8.52
N SER A 118 -14.94 0.55 9.27
CA SER A 118 -15.28 0.77 10.67
C SER A 118 -14.04 0.73 11.56
N PRO A 119 -14.00 1.52 12.65
CA PRO A 119 -12.89 1.46 13.60
C PRO A 119 -12.63 0.05 14.14
N GLN A 120 -13.67 -0.73 14.38
CA GLN A 120 -13.55 -2.10 14.89
C GLN A 120 -12.81 -3.02 13.93
N ILE A 121 -13.06 -2.89 12.62
CA ILE A 121 -12.37 -3.68 11.60
C ILE A 121 -10.91 -3.23 11.47
N ALA A 122 -10.66 -1.92 11.50
CA ALA A 122 -9.31 -1.37 11.46
C ALA A 122 -8.46 -1.86 12.65
N GLU A 123 -9.03 -1.82 13.86
CA GLU A 123 -8.38 -2.35 15.07
C GLU A 123 -8.10 -3.85 14.97
N LYS A 124 -9.09 -4.64 14.57
CA LYS A 124 -8.94 -6.09 14.38
C LYS A 124 -7.85 -6.42 13.37
N LEU A 125 -7.79 -5.70 12.26
CA LEU A 125 -6.76 -5.88 11.24
C LEU A 125 -5.37 -5.51 11.77
N TYR A 126 -5.26 -4.40 12.49
CA TYR A 126 -4.01 -3.98 13.11
C TYR A 126 -3.49 -5.02 14.11
N GLU A 127 -4.35 -5.47 15.02
CA GLU A 127 -3.99 -6.47 16.03
C GLU A 127 -3.55 -7.80 15.41
N GLU A 128 -4.37 -8.36 14.54
CA GLU A 128 -4.09 -9.65 13.92
C GLU A 128 -2.91 -9.59 12.94
N GLY A 129 -2.83 -8.53 12.15
CA GLY A 129 -1.73 -8.34 11.20
C GLY A 129 -0.40 -8.15 11.91
N THR A 130 -0.35 -7.31 12.92
CA THR A 130 0.85 -7.08 13.73
C THR A 130 1.30 -8.35 14.43
N LYS A 131 0.37 -9.12 15.00
CA LYS A 131 0.64 -10.41 15.63
C LYS A 131 1.28 -11.42 14.68
N ARG A 132 0.91 -11.37 13.40
CA ARG A 132 1.49 -12.22 12.35
C ARG A 132 2.78 -11.66 11.74
N GLY A 133 3.27 -10.52 12.20
CA GLY A 133 4.52 -9.91 11.77
C GLY A 133 4.40 -8.96 10.57
N PHE A 134 3.19 -8.53 10.23
CA PHE A 134 2.96 -7.51 9.21
C PHE A 134 3.04 -6.10 9.79
N HIS A 135 3.27 -5.13 8.91
CA HIS A 135 3.14 -3.72 9.18
C HIS A 135 1.77 -3.26 8.68
N VAL A 136 0.91 -2.76 9.56
CA VAL A 136 -0.48 -2.45 9.21
C VAL A 136 -0.76 -0.96 9.34
N LEU A 137 -1.29 -0.37 8.26
CA LEU A 137 -1.71 1.02 8.21
C LEU A 137 -3.19 1.10 7.78
N ASP A 138 -3.95 1.93 8.48
CA ASP A 138 -5.27 2.38 8.07
C ASP A 138 -5.13 3.74 7.40
N ALA A 139 -5.55 3.87 6.16
CA ALA A 139 -5.27 5.06 5.35
C ALA A 139 -6.47 5.48 4.49
N PRO A 140 -7.62 5.78 5.12
CA PRO A 140 -8.79 6.22 4.37
C PRO A 140 -8.51 7.48 3.55
N VAL A 141 -9.17 7.56 2.40
CA VAL A 141 -8.96 8.62 1.41
C VAL A 141 -10.21 9.46 1.17
N THR A 142 -9.99 10.71 0.80
CA THR A 142 -11.03 11.65 0.38
C THR A 142 -10.58 12.35 -0.90
N GLY A 143 -11.50 12.61 -1.81
CA GLY A 143 -11.24 13.30 -3.08
C GLY A 143 -11.98 12.71 -4.27
N GLY A 144 -12.66 11.57 -4.09
CA GLY A 144 -13.47 10.91 -5.11
C GLY A 144 -12.67 10.50 -6.35
N ASP A 145 -13.37 10.24 -7.42
CA ASP A 145 -12.78 9.76 -8.69
C ASP A 145 -11.82 10.79 -9.30
N THR A 146 -12.14 12.05 -9.18
CA THR A 146 -11.30 13.15 -9.68
C THR A 146 -9.97 13.20 -8.92
N GLY A 147 -10.00 13.18 -7.60
CA GLY A 147 -8.80 13.16 -6.77
C GLY A 147 -7.94 11.92 -7.01
N ALA A 148 -8.57 10.77 -7.18
CA ALA A 148 -7.86 9.54 -7.52
C ALA A 148 -7.16 9.65 -8.89
N ARG A 149 -7.85 10.17 -9.91
CA ARG A 149 -7.30 10.33 -11.25
C ARG A 149 -6.14 11.33 -11.29
N GLU A 150 -6.30 12.46 -10.62
CA GLU A 150 -5.31 13.52 -10.60
C GLU A 150 -4.14 13.30 -9.64
N GLY A 151 -4.23 12.27 -8.79
CA GLY A 151 -3.22 12.02 -7.76
C GLY A 151 -3.24 13.06 -6.64
N THR A 152 -4.41 13.62 -6.35
CA THR A 152 -4.60 14.70 -5.38
C THR A 152 -5.45 14.30 -4.18
N LEU A 153 -5.51 13.01 -3.88
CA LEU A 153 -6.26 12.52 -2.73
C LEU A 153 -5.76 13.12 -1.41
N SER A 154 -6.66 13.32 -0.48
CA SER A 154 -6.34 13.50 0.93
C SER A 154 -6.30 12.13 1.58
N ILE A 155 -5.22 11.81 2.26
CA ILE A 155 -4.97 10.52 2.89
C ILE A 155 -4.69 10.74 4.37
N LEU A 156 -5.48 10.09 5.22
CA LEU A 156 -5.34 10.15 6.66
C LEU A 156 -4.79 8.83 7.16
N VAL A 157 -3.56 8.82 7.67
CA VAL A 157 -2.85 7.57 7.97
C VAL A 157 -2.74 7.33 9.47
N GLY A 158 -3.28 6.20 9.91
CA GLY A 158 -3.14 5.69 11.28
C GLY A 158 -2.30 4.41 11.30
N GLY A 159 -1.61 4.19 12.40
CA GLY A 159 -0.73 3.05 12.62
C GLY A 159 0.62 3.49 13.20
N ASP A 160 1.63 2.64 13.11
CA ASP A 160 2.95 2.97 13.62
C ASP A 160 3.63 4.05 12.77
N LYS A 161 4.22 5.03 13.43
CA LYS A 161 4.85 6.16 12.74
C LYS A 161 6.01 5.75 11.83
N SER A 162 6.78 4.76 12.22
CA SER A 162 7.85 4.20 11.38
C SER A 162 7.32 3.61 10.09
N ASP A 163 6.18 2.93 10.16
CA ASP A 163 5.52 2.34 9.00
C ASP A 163 4.96 3.42 8.08
N TYR A 164 4.34 4.46 8.64
CA TYR A 164 3.93 5.65 7.90
C TYR A 164 5.10 6.27 7.15
N THR A 165 6.22 6.48 7.82
CA THR A 165 7.43 7.07 7.22
C THR A 165 7.95 6.20 6.06
N ASN A 166 7.97 4.89 6.24
CA ASN A 166 8.44 3.96 5.22
C ASN A 166 7.51 3.87 4.00
N CYS A 167 6.22 4.16 4.17
CA CYS A 167 5.22 4.12 3.10
C CYS A 167 4.89 5.50 2.50
N HIS A 168 5.50 6.58 2.99
CA HIS A 168 5.16 7.94 2.61
C HIS A 168 5.24 8.19 1.10
N GLU A 169 6.25 7.65 0.43
CA GLU A 169 6.40 7.77 -1.01
C GLU A 169 5.24 7.11 -1.80
N LEU A 170 4.68 6.00 -1.28
CA LEU A 170 3.48 5.40 -1.86
C LEU A 170 2.29 6.36 -1.79
N PHE A 171 2.10 7.00 -0.65
CA PHE A 171 1.02 7.97 -0.48
C PHE A 171 1.21 9.19 -1.36
N GLU A 172 2.43 9.69 -1.50
CA GLU A 172 2.75 10.82 -2.39
C GLU A 172 2.44 10.54 -3.87
N ALA A 173 2.53 9.29 -4.30
CA ALA A 173 2.15 8.89 -5.65
C ALA A 173 0.63 9.01 -5.90
N MET A 174 -0.19 8.98 -4.85
CA MET A 174 -1.65 8.95 -4.94
C MET A 174 -2.35 10.22 -4.41
N GLY A 175 -1.68 10.99 -3.60
CA GLY A 175 -2.30 12.13 -2.92
C GLY A 175 -1.35 13.29 -2.67
N THR A 176 -1.92 14.43 -2.31
CA THR A 176 -1.19 15.68 -2.01
C THR A 176 -1.36 16.15 -0.59
N ASN A 177 -2.41 15.74 0.09
CA ASN A 177 -2.67 16.08 1.49
C ASN A 177 -2.60 14.80 2.32
N ILE A 178 -1.41 14.53 2.86
CA ILE A 178 -1.12 13.30 3.60
C ILE A 178 -0.85 13.65 5.04
N ASN A 179 -1.69 13.14 5.95
CA ASN A 179 -1.62 13.44 7.36
C ASN A 179 -1.49 12.14 8.16
N TYR A 180 -0.60 12.18 9.16
CA TYR A 180 -0.45 11.12 10.14
C TYR A 180 -1.20 11.47 11.42
N GLU A 181 -1.94 10.51 11.98
CA GLU A 181 -2.65 10.60 13.26
C GLU A 181 -2.04 9.77 14.37
#